data_f8721719f2823dbd1017f3740d246c22
#
_entry.id   f8721719f2823dbd1017f3740d246c22
#
_cell.length_a   1.000
_cell.length_b   1.000
_cell.length_c   1.000
_cell.angle_alpha   90.00
_cell.angle_beta   90.00
_cell.angle_gamma   90.00
#
_symmetry.space_group_name_H-M   'P 1'
#
loop_
_entity.id
_entity.type
_entity.pdbx_description
1 polymer ?
#
loop_
_entity_poly.entity_id
_entity_poly.type
_entity_poly.pdbx_seq_one_letter_code
_entity_poly.pdbx_strand_id
1 'polypeptide(L)'
;GRDYDLVFNKKHPEGFRWYLESFGTNMRMTEMQAVLGIRGFKNLPEWHARRTANAKILSEAISKIPCARVPVRPGSIEHANYKFFFFTRPEALKSGWSAARVISEICARKIPAFSGTCWNISQENCFKKAGLSKSESELPVAALLRDTSVMTLIHPTLGDSEMEFAAEQICGVLKAACR
;
A
#
# COMPACT_ATOMS: atom_id res chain seq x y z
N GLY A 1 -15.45 11.45 -10.02
CA GLY A 1 -15.58 11.10 -8.63
C GLY A 1 -15.91 9.63 -8.41
N ARG A 2 -15.94 9.24 -7.18
CA ARG A 2 -16.29 7.88 -6.74
C ARG A 2 -17.81 7.71 -6.76
N ASP A 3 -18.26 6.51 -7.12
CA ASP A 3 -19.66 6.14 -7.01
C ASP A 3 -20.03 5.91 -5.54
N TYR A 4 -21.16 6.50 -5.09
CA TYR A 4 -21.60 6.40 -3.70
C TYR A 4 -21.94 4.96 -3.30
N ASP A 5 -22.66 4.25 -4.18
CA ASP A 5 -23.10 2.88 -3.89
C ASP A 5 -21.92 1.91 -3.81
N LEU A 6 -20.92 2.09 -4.67
CA LEU A 6 -19.67 1.32 -4.60
C LEU A 6 -18.90 1.58 -3.30
N VAL A 7 -18.97 2.81 -2.77
CA VAL A 7 -18.25 3.18 -1.55
C VAL A 7 -18.94 2.65 -0.28
N PHE A 8 -20.27 2.72 -0.20
CA PHE A 8 -21.02 2.52 1.06
C PHE A 8 -21.93 1.32 1.06
N ASN A 9 -22.45 0.88 -0.09
CA ASN A 9 -23.53 -0.10 -0.16
C ASN A 9 -23.10 -1.46 -0.74
N LYS A 10 -22.00 -1.55 -1.46
CA LYS A 10 -21.53 -2.79 -2.10
C LYS A 10 -20.29 -3.35 -1.42
N LYS A 11 -20.20 -4.67 -1.35
CA LYS A 11 -18.95 -5.34 -0.95
C LYS A 11 -17.87 -5.09 -2.01
N HIS A 12 -16.70 -4.64 -1.59
CA HIS A 12 -15.54 -4.43 -2.44
C HIS A 12 -14.29 -5.06 -1.80
N PRO A 13 -13.24 -5.36 -2.58
CA PRO A 13 -11.97 -5.86 -2.05
C PRO A 13 -11.37 -4.90 -1.03
N GLU A 14 -10.68 -5.43 -0.04
CA GLU A 14 -9.91 -4.61 0.90
C GLU A 14 -8.85 -3.76 0.17
N GLY A 15 -8.68 -2.50 0.61
CA GLY A 15 -7.74 -1.55 0.04
C GLY A 15 -8.39 -0.44 -0.78
N PHE A 16 -7.57 0.24 -1.60
CA PHE A 16 -7.97 1.44 -2.35
C PHE A 16 -8.37 1.15 -3.80
N ARG A 17 -9.02 0.04 -4.04
CA ARG A 17 -9.49 -0.38 -5.37
C ARG A 17 -10.91 0.13 -5.60
N TRP A 18 -11.04 1.42 -5.86
CA TRP A 18 -12.31 2.04 -6.17
C TRP A 18 -12.41 2.31 -7.67
N TYR A 19 -13.55 1.99 -8.23
CA TYR A 19 -13.86 2.41 -9.60
C TYR A 19 -14.25 3.88 -9.58
N LEU A 20 -13.50 4.69 -10.32
CA LEU A 20 -13.80 6.09 -10.53
C LEU A 20 -14.82 6.21 -11.65
N GLU A 21 -16.00 6.78 -11.37
CA GLU A 21 -17.06 6.94 -12.35
C GLU A 21 -16.94 8.25 -13.13
N SER A 22 -16.23 9.24 -12.61
CA SER A 22 -16.01 10.52 -13.28
C SER A 22 -14.68 11.14 -12.88
N PHE A 23 -14.16 12.03 -13.74
CA PHE A 23 -13.02 12.88 -13.39
C PHE A 23 -13.46 13.91 -12.36
N GLY A 24 -12.57 14.21 -11.41
CA GLY A 24 -12.83 15.20 -10.38
C GLY A 24 -11.55 15.91 -9.94
N THR A 25 -11.68 17.00 -9.23
CA THR A 25 -10.57 17.79 -8.67
C THR A 25 -10.67 17.88 -7.15
N ASN A 26 -9.52 17.98 -6.49
CA ASN A 26 -9.43 18.20 -5.04
C ASN A 26 -8.33 19.23 -4.75
N MET A 27 -8.46 20.42 -5.33
CA MET A 27 -7.39 21.45 -5.30
C MET A 27 -7.71 22.65 -4.40
N ARG A 28 -8.74 22.57 -3.56
CA ARG A 28 -9.13 23.69 -2.69
C ARG A 28 -8.70 23.43 -1.25
N MET A 29 -7.88 24.31 -0.71
CA MET A 29 -7.52 24.32 0.71
C MET A 29 -8.26 25.49 1.39
N THR A 30 -8.96 25.22 2.49
CA THR A 30 -9.55 26.25 3.34
C THR A 30 -8.50 26.79 4.33
N GLU A 31 -8.75 27.97 4.91
CA GLU A 31 -7.86 28.55 5.94
C GLU A 31 -7.70 27.61 7.14
N MET A 32 -8.77 26.95 7.55
CA MET A 32 -8.73 25.94 8.64
C MET A 32 -7.79 24.78 8.30
N GLN A 33 -7.86 24.27 7.07
CA GLN A 33 -6.92 23.23 6.60
C GLN A 33 -5.49 23.74 6.56
N ALA A 34 -5.26 25.01 6.18
CA ALA A 34 -3.94 25.63 6.17
C ALA A 34 -3.35 25.74 7.57
N VAL A 35 -4.14 26.14 8.57
CA VAL A 35 -3.70 26.20 9.98
C VAL A 35 -3.29 24.83 10.49
N LEU A 36 -4.09 23.79 10.22
CA LEU A 36 -3.74 22.40 10.57
C LEU A 36 -2.50 21.94 9.82
N GLY A 37 -2.37 22.33 8.54
CA GLY A 37 -1.19 22.03 7.72
C GLY A 37 0.10 22.63 8.28
N ILE A 38 0.07 23.89 8.72
CA ILE A 38 1.21 24.56 9.37
C ILE A 38 1.63 23.80 10.64
N ARG A 39 0.66 23.36 11.45
CA ARG A 39 0.92 22.56 12.66
C ARG A 39 1.57 21.23 12.29
N GLY A 40 1.01 20.53 11.30
CA GLY A 40 1.55 19.26 10.79
C GLY A 40 2.97 19.41 10.24
N PHE A 41 3.23 20.53 9.54
CA PHE A 41 4.55 20.82 8.99
C PHE A 41 5.63 21.01 10.08
N LYS A 42 5.27 21.64 11.21
CA LYS A 42 6.19 21.77 12.36
C LYS A 42 6.58 20.42 12.97
N ASN A 43 5.68 19.44 12.95
CA ASN A 43 5.92 18.09 13.49
C ASN A 43 6.57 17.15 12.46
N LEU A 44 6.66 17.56 11.19
CA LEU A 44 7.11 16.70 10.10
C LEU A 44 8.48 16.07 10.32
N PRO A 45 9.52 16.78 10.84
CA PRO A 45 10.84 16.18 11.05
C PRO A 45 10.79 14.97 12.01
N GLU A 46 10.09 15.11 13.14
CA GLU A 46 9.93 14.04 14.12
C GLU A 46 9.14 12.87 13.54
N TRP A 47 8.02 13.15 12.88
CA TRP A 47 7.20 12.14 12.23
C TRP A 47 7.94 11.39 11.11
N HIS A 48 8.75 12.11 10.35
CA HIS A 48 9.58 11.52 9.30
C HIS A 48 10.64 10.59 9.87
N ALA A 49 11.36 11.03 10.90
CA ALA A 49 12.35 10.19 11.59
C ALA A 49 11.70 8.90 12.14
N ARG A 50 10.55 9.01 12.80
CA ARG A 50 9.82 7.85 13.33
C ARG A 50 9.36 6.89 12.23
N ARG A 51 8.77 7.40 11.16
CA ARG A 51 8.36 6.57 10.00
C ARG A 51 9.54 5.88 9.33
N THR A 52 10.68 6.54 9.27
CA THR A 52 11.90 5.97 8.71
C THR A 52 12.42 4.82 9.57
N ALA A 53 12.42 4.96 10.90
CA ALA A 53 12.74 3.87 11.82
C ALA A 53 11.77 2.69 11.68
N ASN A 54 10.46 2.97 11.63
CA ASN A 54 9.43 1.96 11.44
C ASN A 54 9.60 1.19 10.10
N ALA A 55 9.86 1.93 9.02
CA ALA A 55 10.12 1.33 7.71
C ALA A 55 11.36 0.45 7.70
N LYS A 56 12.40 0.82 8.45
CA LYS A 56 13.64 0.05 8.58
C LYS A 56 13.38 -1.31 9.25
N ILE A 57 12.63 -1.34 10.36
CA ILE A 57 12.28 -2.59 11.07
C ILE A 57 11.59 -3.57 10.10
N LEU A 58 10.56 -3.12 9.39
CA LEU A 58 9.86 -3.97 8.43
C LEU A 58 10.74 -4.40 7.25
N SER A 59 11.55 -3.48 6.73
CA SER A 59 12.44 -3.75 5.60
C SER A 59 13.48 -4.83 5.94
N GLU A 60 14.12 -4.72 7.10
CA GLU A 60 15.13 -5.68 7.57
C GLU A 60 14.54 -7.06 7.84
N ALA A 61 13.31 -7.14 8.33
CA ALA A 61 12.64 -8.41 8.57
C ALA A 61 12.16 -9.06 7.27
N ILE A 62 11.43 -8.32 6.42
CA ILE A 62 10.76 -8.85 5.24
C ILE A 62 11.75 -9.17 4.11
N SER A 63 12.84 -8.40 3.96
CA SER A 63 13.85 -8.65 2.93
C SER A 63 14.55 -10.01 3.04
N LYS A 64 14.48 -10.64 4.21
CA LYS A 64 15.02 -12.00 4.46
C LYS A 64 14.11 -13.12 3.94
N ILE A 65 12.90 -12.81 3.49
CA ILE A 65 11.91 -13.81 3.08
C ILE A 65 11.94 -13.94 1.55
N PRO A 66 12.23 -15.12 1.00
CA PRO A 66 12.45 -15.31 -0.45
C PRO A 66 11.26 -14.93 -1.33
N CYS A 67 10.03 -15.18 -0.87
CA CYS A 67 8.81 -14.88 -1.63
C CYS A 67 8.35 -13.41 -1.49
N ALA A 68 9.15 -12.56 -0.85
CA ALA A 68 8.89 -11.13 -0.73
C ALA A 68 10.02 -10.30 -1.37
N ARG A 69 9.69 -9.12 -1.85
CA ARG A 69 10.62 -8.12 -2.37
C ARG A 69 10.32 -6.77 -1.74
N VAL A 70 11.27 -6.22 -1.06
CA VAL A 70 11.23 -4.83 -0.58
C VAL A 70 11.95 -3.96 -1.61
N PRO A 71 11.36 -2.83 -2.05
CA PRO A 71 12.02 -1.92 -2.97
C PRO A 71 13.33 -1.35 -2.39
N VAL A 72 14.40 -1.43 -3.15
CA VAL A 72 15.66 -0.76 -2.82
C VAL A 72 15.57 0.69 -3.27
N ARG A 73 15.91 1.60 -2.38
CA ARG A 73 15.90 3.04 -2.66
C ARG A 73 17.30 3.51 -2.99
N PRO A 74 17.48 4.30 -4.05
CA PRO A 74 18.75 4.99 -4.29
C PRO A 74 19.11 5.89 -3.11
N GLY A 75 20.39 5.93 -2.74
CA GLY A 75 20.87 6.75 -1.60
C GLY A 75 20.67 8.27 -1.78
N SER A 76 20.40 8.72 -3.01
CA SER A 76 20.06 10.11 -3.34
C SER A 76 18.60 10.48 -3.07
N ILE A 77 17.75 9.51 -2.68
CA ILE A 77 16.31 9.75 -2.44
C ILE A 77 16.00 9.65 -0.95
N GLU A 78 15.58 10.75 -0.36
CA GLU A 78 14.93 10.76 0.96
C GLU A 78 13.44 10.47 0.79
N HIS A 79 12.98 9.37 1.37
CA HIS A 79 11.61 8.90 1.18
C HIS A 79 10.74 9.26 2.40
N ALA A 80 9.58 9.86 2.17
CA ALA A 80 8.67 10.31 3.22
C ALA A 80 8.07 9.17 4.08
N ASN A 81 8.20 7.93 3.66
CA ASN A 81 7.71 6.75 4.38
C ASN A 81 6.25 6.91 4.87
N TYR A 82 5.37 7.45 3.99
CA TYR A 82 3.96 7.64 4.32
C TYR A 82 3.26 6.31 4.63
N LYS A 83 3.61 5.26 3.86
CA LYS A 83 3.18 3.88 4.03
C LYS A 83 4.34 2.97 3.66
N PHE A 84 4.32 1.73 4.12
CA PHE A 84 5.30 0.75 3.75
C PHE A 84 4.75 -0.20 2.68
N PHE A 85 5.54 -0.45 1.65
CA PHE A 85 5.20 -1.35 0.55
C PHE A 85 6.23 -2.45 0.43
N PHE A 86 5.74 -3.65 0.21
CA PHE A 86 6.52 -4.76 -0.31
C PHE A 86 5.72 -5.50 -1.38
N PHE A 87 6.37 -6.37 -2.11
CA PHE A 87 5.76 -7.11 -3.21
C PHE A 87 5.98 -8.59 -2.99
N THR A 88 4.96 -9.38 -3.27
CA THR A 88 5.13 -10.84 -3.35
C THR A 88 5.81 -11.21 -4.66
N ARG A 89 6.51 -12.37 -4.65
CA ARG A 89 7.07 -13.01 -5.85
C ARG A 89 6.21 -14.22 -6.17
N PRO A 90 5.31 -14.14 -7.17
CA PRO A 90 4.37 -15.22 -7.47
C PRO A 90 5.04 -16.57 -7.71
N GLU A 91 6.21 -16.55 -8.35
CA GLU A 91 7.03 -17.74 -8.65
C GLU A 91 7.57 -18.43 -7.39
N ALA A 92 7.70 -17.71 -6.30
CA ALA A 92 8.19 -18.22 -5.00
C ALA A 92 7.07 -18.55 -4.02
N LEU A 93 5.80 -18.35 -4.40
CA LEU A 93 4.65 -18.70 -3.57
C LEU A 93 4.24 -20.17 -3.78
N LYS A 94 3.72 -20.79 -2.71
CA LYS A 94 3.05 -22.09 -2.79
C LYS A 94 1.76 -22.00 -3.63
N SER A 95 1.33 -23.13 -4.17
CA SER A 95 0.03 -23.22 -4.85
C SER A 95 -1.11 -22.73 -3.93
N GLY A 96 -2.02 -21.96 -4.52
CA GLY A 96 -3.16 -21.35 -3.80
C GLY A 96 -2.82 -20.11 -2.98
N TRP A 97 -1.55 -19.61 -3.02
CA TRP A 97 -1.18 -18.34 -2.42
C TRP A 97 -1.09 -17.22 -3.47
N SER A 98 -1.45 -16.03 -3.05
CA SER A 98 -1.40 -14.79 -3.84
C SER A 98 -1.18 -13.60 -2.90
N ALA A 99 -0.89 -12.41 -3.42
CA ALA A 99 -0.82 -11.21 -2.60
C ALA A 99 -2.14 -10.93 -1.87
N ALA A 100 -3.27 -11.19 -2.49
CA ALA A 100 -4.58 -11.03 -1.86
C ALA A 100 -4.75 -11.96 -0.64
N ARG A 101 -4.33 -13.23 -0.75
CA ARG A 101 -4.34 -14.16 0.37
C ARG A 101 -3.36 -13.75 1.46
N VAL A 102 -2.16 -13.31 1.09
CA VAL A 102 -1.17 -12.77 2.06
C VAL A 102 -1.78 -11.61 2.85
N ILE A 103 -2.44 -10.66 2.19
CA ILE A 103 -3.14 -9.54 2.84
C ILE A 103 -4.20 -10.06 3.82
N SER A 104 -5.06 -10.96 3.39
CA SER A 104 -6.12 -11.53 4.23
C SER A 104 -5.57 -12.22 5.49
N GLU A 105 -4.52 -13.01 5.34
CA GLU A 105 -3.86 -13.72 6.46
C GLU A 105 -3.16 -12.74 7.44
N ILE A 106 -2.57 -11.64 6.92
CA ILE A 106 -2.01 -10.57 7.75
C ILE A 106 -3.13 -9.87 8.53
N CYS A 107 -4.23 -9.50 7.86
CA CYS A 107 -5.40 -8.88 8.49
C CYS A 107 -6.01 -9.78 9.57
N ALA A 108 -6.07 -11.09 9.34
CA ALA A 108 -6.55 -12.06 10.34
C ALA A 108 -5.70 -12.04 11.63
N ARG A 109 -4.44 -11.65 11.55
CA ARG A 109 -3.54 -11.44 12.70
C ARG A 109 -3.63 -10.05 13.31
N LYS A 110 -4.66 -9.27 12.97
CA LYS A 110 -4.92 -7.91 13.47
C LYS A 110 -3.86 -6.87 13.04
N ILE A 111 -3.11 -7.14 11.99
CA ILE A 111 -2.22 -6.16 11.37
C ILE A 111 -2.93 -5.58 10.15
N PRO A 112 -3.17 -4.25 10.08
CA PRO A 112 -3.78 -3.62 8.91
C PRO A 112 -2.89 -3.78 7.67
N ALA A 113 -3.37 -4.50 6.68
CA ALA A 113 -2.70 -4.68 5.39
C ALA A 113 -3.70 -4.48 4.25
N PHE A 114 -3.21 -3.97 3.13
CA PHE A 114 -4.04 -3.59 1.99
C PHE A 114 -3.30 -3.91 0.69
N SER A 115 -4.02 -4.01 -0.42
CA SER A 115 -3.41 -3.92 -1.75
C SER A 115 -2.81 -2.52 -1.95
N GLY A 116 -1.87 -2.37 -2.87
CA GLY A 116 -1.22 -1.08 -3.15
C GLY A 116 -2.20 0.09 -3.33
N THR A 117 -1.71 1.32 -3.19
CA THR A 117 -2.52 2.53 -3.17
C THR A 117 -3.21 2.86 -4.48
N CYS A 118 -2.68 2.38 -5.60
CA CYS A 118 -3.26 2.59 -6.92
C CYS A 118 -3.40 1.25 -7.64
N TRP A 119 -4.61 0.98 -8.04
CA TRP A 119 -4.94 0.06 -9.11
C TRP A 119 -4.34 0.58 -10.42
N ASN A 120 -4.33 -0.23 -11.47
CA ASN A 120 -4.07 0.27 -12.81
C ASN A 120 -5.12 1.35 -13.18
N ILE A 121 -4.74 2.62 -13.04
CA ILE A 121 -5.64 3.77 -13.19
C ILE A 121 -6.35 3.75 -14.55
N SER A 122 -5.66 3.27 -15.60
CA SER A 122 -6.26 3.19 -16.95
C SER A 122 -7.47 2.26 -17.03
N GLN A 123 -7.65 1.37 -16.05
CA GLN A 123 -8.78 0.44 -15.97
C GLN A 123 -9.95 0.98 -15.16
N GLU A 124 -9.84 2.18 -14.61
CA GLU A 124 -10.97 2.84 -13.95
C GLU A 124 -12.08 3.19 -14.95
N ASN A 125 -13.32 3.14 -14.49
CA ASN A 125 -14.49 3.36 -15.36
C ASN A 125 -14.46 4.70 -16.09
N CYS A 126 -13.94 5.76 -15.47
CA CYS A 126 -13.82 7.06 -16.09
C CYS A 126 -12.89 7.03 -17.33
N PHE A 127 -11.78 6.30 -17.27
CA PHE A 127 -10.87 6.13 -18.41
C PHE A 127 -11.50 5.26 -19.50
N LYS A 128 -12.21 4.19 -19.12
CA LYS A 128 -12.95 3.35 -20.07
C LYS A 128 -14.02 4.16 -20.82
N LYS A 129 -14.83 4.93 -20.08
CA LYS A 129 -15.87 5.80 -20.66
C LYS A 129 -15.29 6.90 -21.57
N ALA A 130 -14.09 7.38 -21.26
CA ALA A 130 -13.40 8.40 -22.07
C ALA A 130 -12.62 7.81 -23.27
N GLY A 131 -12.60 6.50 -23.45
CA GLY A 131 -11.80 5.86 -24.51
C GLY A 131 -10.29 5.90 -24.28
N LEU A 132 -9.85 6.15 -23.02
CA LEU A 132 -8.44 6.32 -22.62
C LEU A 132 -7.90 5.08 -21.89
N SER A 133 -8.67 4.01 -21.80
CA SER A 133 -8.25 2.77 -21.17
C SER A 133 -7.11 2.10 -21.94
N LYS A 134 -6.16 1.53 -21.20
CA LYS A 134 -5.05 0.75 -21.73
C LYS A 134 -5.18 -0.71 -21.31
N SER A 135 -4.90 -1.63 -22.21
CA SER A 135 -4.87 -3.07 -21.88
C SER A 135 -3.74 -3.43 -20.92
N GLU A 136 -3.82 -4.58 -20.29
CA GLU A 136 -2.74 -5.08 -19.42
C GLU A 136 -1.46 -5.38 -20.21
N SER A 137 -1.58 -5.79 -21.48
CA SER A 137 -0.42 -6.00 -22.36
C SER A 137 0.30 -4.69 -22.72
N GLU A 138 -0.42 -3.55 -22.76
CA GLU A 138 0.19 -2.23 -22.95
C GLU A 138 0.85 -1.70 -21.67
N LEU A 139 0.42 -2.17 -20.49
CA LEU A 139 0.92 -1.74 -19.18
C LEU A 139 1.31 -2.93 -18.29
N PRO A 140 2.22 -3.80 -18.73
CA PRO A 140 2.53 -5.06 -18.04
C PRO A 140 3.13 -4.84 -16.64
N VAL A 141 3.92 -3.79 -16.45
CA VAL A 141 4.50 -3.46 -15.15
C VAL A 141 3.42 -3.00 -14.17
N ALA A 142 2.46 -2.18 -14.62
CA ALA A 142 1.35 -1.74 -13.77
C ALA A 142 0.47 -2.94 -13.36
N ALA A 143 0.21 -3.87 -14.27
CA ALA A 143 -0.50 -5.10 -13.97
C ALA A 143 0.24 -5.96 -12.93
N LEU A 144 1.54 -6.17 -13.11
CA LEU A 144 2.38 -6.91 -12.17
C LEU A 144 2.39 -6.26 -10.77
N LEU A 145 2.58 -4.95 -10.70
CA LEU A 145 2.60 -4.24 -9.42
C LEU A 145 1.24 -4.29 -8.71
N ARG A 146 0.14 -4.19 -9.47
CA ARG A 146 -1.22 -4.38 -8.96
C ARG A 146 -1.39 -5.72 -8.25
N ASP A 147 -0.93 -6.80 -8.87
CA ASP A 147 -1.19 -8.17 -8.43
C ASP A 147 -0.23 -8.64 -7.34
N THR A 148 0.88 -7.95 -7.15
CA THR A 148 1.93 -8.36 -6.21
C THR A 148 2.10 -7.43 -5.01
N SER A 149 1.56 -6.19 -5.06
CA SER A 149 1.78 -5.20 -4.00
C SER A 149 1.00 -5.50 -2.73
N VAL A 150 1.69 -5.35 -1.61
CA VAL A 150 1.13 -5.36 -0.26
C VAL A 150 1.57 -4.08 0.44
N MET A 151 0.62 -3.40 1.08
CA MET A 151 0.86 -2.16 1.79
C MET A 151 0.47 -2.32 3.25
N THR A 152 1.26 -1.79 4.17
CA THR A 152 0.96 -1.73 5.60
C THR A 152 1.25 -0.35 6.18
N LEU A 153 0.73 -0.11 7.37
CA LEU A 153 0.85 1.17 8.05
C LEU A 153 2.17 1.26 8.84
N ILE A 154 2.78 2.44 8.82
CA ILE A 154 3.97 2.79 9.59
C ILE A 154 3.78 4.17 10.23
N HIS A 155 2.62 4.37 10.87
CA HIS A 155 2.25 5.67 11.45
C HIS A 155 3.26 6.10 12.53
N PRO A 156 3.58 7.41 12.68
CA PRO A 156 4.56 7.87 13.66
C PRO A 156 4.14 7.68 15.12
N THR A 157 2.91 7.31 15.40
CA THR A 157 2.46 6.91 16.75
C THR A 157 2.78 5.46 17.10
N LEU A 158 3.27 4.65 16.15
CA LEU A 158 3.69 3.27 16.41
C LEU A 158 5.14 3.28 16.89
N GLY A 159 5.38 2.63 18.03
CA GLY A 159 6.71 2.44 18.60
C GLY A 159 7.43 1.23 18.04
N ASP A 160 8.64 0.95 18.55
CA ASP A 160 9.44 -0.17 18.08
C ASP A 160 8.77 -1.51 18.37
N SER A 161 8.19 -1.68 19.57
CA SER A 161 7.52 -2.91 19.98
C SER A 161 6.33 -3.28 19.08
N GLU A 162 5.50 -2.29 18.71
CA GLU A 162 4.38 -2.53 17.79
C GLU A 162 4.88 -2.87 16.38
N MET A 163 5.96 -2.24 15.94
CA MET A 163 6.54 -2.51 14.63
C MET A 163 7.27 -3.85 14.56
N GLU A 164 7.96 -4.26 15.61
CA GLU A 164 8.59 -5.58 15.76
C GLU A 164 7.52 -6.68 15.77
N PHE A 165 6.45 -6.49 16.54
CA PHE A 165 5.31 -7.40 16.52
C PHE A 165 4.68 -7.50 15.11
N ALA A 166 4.45 -6.37 14.44
CA ALA A 166 3.93 -6.38 13.09
C ALA A 166 4.87 -7.11 12.11
N ALA A 167 6.18 -6.88 12.22
CA ALA A 167 7.18 -7.57 11.41
C ALA A 167 7.16 -9.09 11.63
N GLU A 168 7.07 -9.54 12.88
CA GLU A 168 6.96 -10.97 13.23
C GLU A 168 5.71 -11.59 12.60
N GLN A 169 4.54 -10.96 12.75
CA GLN A 169 3.29 -11.47 12.22
C GLN A 169 3.30 -11.53 10.69
N ILE A 170 3.79 -10.49 10.02
CA ILE A 170 3.92 -10.43 8.56
C ILE A 170 4.89 -11.51 8.08
N CYS A 171 6.06 -11.62 8.70
CA CYS A 171 7.04 -12.65 8.35
C CYS A 171 6.50 -14.07 8.58
N GLY A 172 5.71 -14.29 9.62
CA GLY A 172 5.05 -15.56 9.89
C GLY A 172 4.09 -15.97 8.75
N VAL A 173 3.30 -15.03 8.22
CA VAL A 173 2.43 -15.26 7.07
C VAL A 173 3.27 -15.55 5.80
N LEU A 174 4.28 -14.73 5.54
CA LEU A 174 5.13 -14.89 4.37
C LEU A 174 5.88 -16.23 4.37
N LYS A 175 6.42 -16.65 5.51
CA LYS A 175 7.07 -17.98 5.66
C LYS A 175 6.09 -19.13 5.37
N ALA A 176 4.84 -19.01 5.80
CA ALA A 176 3.80 -20.00 5.48
C ALA A 176 3.46 -20.02 3.99
N ALA A 177 3.53 -18.87 3.32
CA ALA A 177 3.24 -18.70 1.90
C ALA A 177 4.39 -19.11 0.97
N CYS A 178 5.65 -19.06 1.42
CA CYS A 178 6.83 -19.42 0.62
C CYS A 178 6.89 -20.92 0.32
N ARG A 179 7.38 -21.24 -0.89
CA ARG A 179 7.77 -22.61 -1.28
C ARG A 179 8.94 -23.11 -0.47
#